data_20f3a1d3d738473777b6c5d5e8c5896f
#
_entry.id   20f3a1d3d738473777b6c5d5e8c5896f
#
_cell.length_a   1.000
_cell.length_b   1.000
_cell.length_c   1.000
_cell.angle_alpha   90.00
_cell.angle_beta   90.00
_cell.angle_gamma   90.00
#
_symmetry.space_group_name_H-M   'P 1'
#
loop_
_entity.id
_entity.type
_entity.pdbx_description
1 polymer ?
#
loop_
_entity_poly.entity_id
_entity_poly.type
_entity_poly.pdbx_seq_one_letter_code
_entity_poly.pdbx_strand_id
1 'polypeptide(L)'
;MRKRLIVLAALAVYMELVFHIYMGLDMEYAPLFLCAAAAWGFLASAAVSLLPERAGRIVGAILTLLMSVVYMAECICKQILQQYYQIVDGLDTAAGNHLGDYKDAVWQALRENMPGFFLLVALPLGVWFFTVSRTVEKEPGETEGRI
;
A
#
# COMPACT_ATOMS: atom_id res chain seq x y z
N MET A 1 1.03 -5.61 22.06
CA MET A 1 1.65 -4.34 21.59
C MET A 1 2.80 -4.53 20.61
N ARG A 2 3.91 -5.19 20.95
CA ARG A 2 5.10 -5.31 20.07
C ARG A 2 4.84 -5.88 18.66
N LYS A 3 3.93 -6.85 18.49
CA LYS A 3 3.67 -7.47 17.19
C LYS A 3 3.06 -6.52 16.18
N ARG A 4 2.18 -5.60 16.59
CA ARG A 4 1.55 -4.62 15.69
C ARG A 4 2.54 -3.57 15.19
N LEU A 5 3.45 -3.15 16.07
CA LEU A 5 4.54 -2.24 15.75
C LEU A 5 5.38 -2.78 14.59
N ILE A 6 5.79 -4.03 14.69
CA ILE A 6 6.64 -4.67 13.69
C ILE A 6 5.89 -4.91 12.38
N VAL A 7 4.62 -5.31 12.45
CA VAL A 7 3.82 -5.64 11.25
C VAL A 7 3.59 -4.42 10.38
N LEU A 8 3.20 -3.27 10.96
CA LEU A 8 2.92 -2.06 10.18
C LEU A 8 4.21 -1.50 9.54
N ALA A 9 5.32 -1.50 10.29
CA ALA A 9 6.61 -1.09 9.76
C ALA A 9 7.09 -2.04 8.64
N ALA A 10 6.94 -3.35 8.83
CA ALA A 10 7.28 -4.33 7.81
C ALA A 10 6.41 -4.19 6.56
N LEU A 11 5.12 -3.90 6.70
CA LEU A 11 4.23 -3.64 5.58
C LEU A 11 4.60 -2.37 4.82
N ALA A 12 5.01 -1.30 5.52
CA ALA A 12 5.47 -0.08 4.86
C ALA A 12 6.73 -0.34 4.01
N VAL A 13 7.71 -1.04 4.56
CA VAL A 13 8.93 -1.43 3.82
C VAL A 13 8.61 -2.37 2.67
N TYR A 14 7.71 -3.33 2.86
CA TYR A 14 7.26 -4.24 1.81
C TYR A 14 6.61 -3.48 0.64
N MET A 15 5.67 -2.57 0.94
CA MET A 15 4.98 -1.79 -0.10
C MET A 15 5.95 -0.92 -0.89
N GLU A 16 6.92 -0.28 -0.21
CA GLU A 16 7.96 0.50 -0.87
C GLU A 16 8.84 -0.36 -1.78
N LEU A 17 9.27 -1.52 -1.30
CA LEU A 17 10.09 -2.44 -2.09
C LEU A 17 9.36 -2.95 -3.33
N VAL A 18 8.09 -3.38 -3.16
CA VAL A 18 7.26 -3.84 -4.27
C VAL A 18 7.02 -2.71 -5.27
N PHE A 19 6.77 -1.50 -4.78
CA PHE A 19 6.59 -0.32 -5.61
C PHE A 19 7.83 -0.03 -6.45
N HIS A 20 9.03 -0.02 -5.84
CA HIS A 20 10.30 0.19 -6.56
C HIS A 20 10.52 -0.83 -7.67
N ILE A 21 10.33 -2.12 -7.37
CA ILE A 21 10.50 -3.21 -8.33
C ILE A 21 9.45 -3.11 -9.44
N TYR A 22 8.19 -2.91 -9.08
CA TYR A 22 7.07 -2.86 -10.03
C TYR A 22 7.18 -1.67 -10.99
N MET A 23 7.65 -0.53 -10.48
CA MET A 23 7.81 0.69 -11.25
C MET A 23 9.12 0.75 -12.04
N GLY A 24 10.02 -0.21 -11.85
CA GLY A 24 11.35 -0.19 -12.47
C GLY A 24 12.14 1.07 -12.09
N LEU A 25 12.02 1.53 -10.84
CA LEU A 25 12.75 2.69 -10.35
C LEU A 25 14.22 2.35 -10.15
N ASP A 26 15.06 3.40 -10.21
CA ASP A 26 16.48 3.24 -10.04
C ASP A 26 16.83 2.71 -8.65
N MET A 27 17.48 1.55 -8.59
CA MET A 27 17.80 0.86 -7.34
C MET A 27 18.91 1.56 -6.54
N GLU A 28 19.59 2.54 -7.13
CA GLU A 28 20.61 3.32 -6.43
C GLU A 28 20.05 4.07 -5.23
N TYR A 29 18.85 4.60 -5.35
CA TYR A 29 18.17 5.35 -4.29
C TYR A 29 17.23 4.50 -3.41
N ALA A 30 17.04 3.23 -3.75
CA ALA A 30 16.15 2.33 -3.01
C ALA A 30 16.45 2.26 -1.50
N PRO A 31 17.71 2.20 -1.02
CA PRO A 31 18.00 2.18 0.42
C PRO A 31 17.48 3.40 1.16
N LEU A 32 17.54 4.59 0.53
CA LEU A 32 17.04 5.84 1.13
C LEU A 32 15.52 5.80 1.32
N PHE A 33 14.81 5.38 0.27
CA PHE A 33 13.35 5.26 0.31
C PHE A 33 12.88 4.16 1.27
N LEU A 34 13.56 3.03 1.32
CA LEU A 34 13.28 1.97 2.29
C LEU A 34 13.50 2.43 3.74
N CYS A 35 14.55 3.21 4.01
CA CYS A 35 14.76 3.80 5.33
C CYS A 35 13.65 4.81 5.68
N ALA A 36 13.21 5.64 4.73
CA ALA A 36 12.12 6.57 4.92
C ALA A 36 10.79 5.83 5.17
N ALA A 37 10.49 4.78 4.40
CA ALA A 37 9.33 3.93 4.59
C ALA A 37 9.35 3.22 5.95
N ALA A 38 10.50 2.73 6.38
CA ALA A 38 10.66 2.13 7.71
C ALA A 38 10.40 3.15 8.82
N ALA A 39 10.99 4.35 8.73
CA ALA A 39 10.80 5.43 9.70
C ALA A 39 9.32 5.83 9.79
N TRP A 40 8.66 6.00 8.65
CA TRP A 40 7.23 6.29 8.57
C TRP A 40 6.38 5.16 9.15
N GLY A 41 6.69 3.92 8.80
CA GLY A 41 6.03 2.73 9.33
C GLY A 41 6.16 2.61 10.86
N PHE A 42 7.32 2.94 11.43
CA PHE A 42 7.52 2.99 12.87
C PHE A 42 6.72 4.12 13.55
N LEU A 43 6.68 5.31 12.95
CA LEU A 43 5.87 6.43 13.45
C LEU A 43 4.38 6.07 13.47
N ALA A 44 3.86 5.54 12.36
CA ALA A 44 2.48 5.08 12.25
C ALA A 44 2.18 3.98 13.28
N SER A 45 3.09 3.03 13.44
CA SER A 45 2.99 1.96 14.43
C SER A 45 2.96 2.48 15.86
N ALA A 46 3.82 3.46 16.18
CA ALA A 46 3.84 4.10 17.49
C ALA A 46 2.49 4.79 17.79
N ALA A 47 1.97 5.57 16.83
CA ALA A 47 0.68 6.22 16.96
C ALA A 47 -0.46 5.21 17.19
N VAL A 48 -0.49 4.13 16.40
CA VAL A 48 -1.49 3.05 16.56
C VAL A 48 -1.36 2.32 17.90
N SER A 49 -0.13 2.21 18.43
CA SER A 49 0.10 1.52 19.71
C SER A 49 -0.41 2.29 20.94
N LEU A 50 -0.59 3.61 20.81
CA LEU A 50 -1.18 4.45 21.86
C LEU A 50 -2.71 4.28 21.96
N LEU A 51 -3.34 3.68 20.95
CA LEU A 51 -4.78 3.49 20.90
C LEU A 51 -5.20 2.20 21.62
N PRO A 52 -6.44 2.17 22.19
CA PRO A 52 -7.05 0.96 22.70
C PRO A 52 -7.06 -0.14 21.63
N GLU A 53 -7.06 -1.39 22.06
CA GLU A 53 -6.86 -2.54 21.16
C GLU A 53 -7.81 -2.57 19.96
N ARG A 54 -9.09 -2.29 20.16
CA ARG A 54 -10.09 -2.26 19.08
C ARG A 54 -9.86 -1.10 18.12
N ALA A 55 -9.64 0.10 18.67
CA ALA A 55 -9.36 1.29 17.86
C ALA A 55 -8.05 1.16 17.08
N GLY A 56 -6.99 0.64 17.70
CA GLY A 56 -5.71 0.41 17.04
C GLY A 56 -5.78 -0.58 15.88
N ARG A 57 -6.66 -1.60 15.94
CA ARG A 57 -6.90 -2.51 14.80
C ARG A 57 -7.54 -1.79 13.62
N ILE A 58 -8.57 -1.00 13.89
CA ILE A 58 -9.31 -0.27 12.86
C ILE A 58 -8.42 0.79 12.23
N VAL A 59 -7.75 1.59 13.04
CA VAL A 59 -6.86 2.65 12.56
C VAL A 59 -5.68 2.08 11.76
N GLY A 60 -5.09 0.98 12.21
CA GLY A 60 -4.03 0.31 11.47
C GLY A 60 -4.50 -0.26 10.13
N ALA A 61 -5.72 -0.81 10.05
CA ALA A 61 -6.31 -1.24 8.78
C ALA A 61 -6.54 -0.05 7.84
N ILE A 62 -7.07 1.07 8.36
CA ILE A 62 -7.29 2.29 7.58
C ILE A 62 -5.96 2.86 7.07
N LEU A 63 -4.92 2.91 7.91
CA LEU A 63 -3.59 3.37 7.49
C LEU A 63 -2.99 2.46 6.42
N THR A 64 -3.08 1.14 6.57
CA THR A 64 -2.61 0.18 5.56
C THR A 64 -3.36 0.37 4.25
N LEU A 65 -4.68 0.54 4.29
CA LEU A 65 -5.49 0.80 3.10
C LEU A 65 -5.11 2.13 2.45
N LEU A 66 -4.95 3.19 3.23
CA LEU A 66 -4.56 4.51 2.73
C LEU A 66 -3.21 4.48 2.02
N MET A 67 -2.20 3.84 2.64
CA MET A 67 -0.89 3.64 2.01
C MET A 67 -1.01 2.85 0.71
N SER A 68 -1.78 1.77 0.70
CA SER A 68 -2.03 0.96 -0.49
C SER A 68 -2.65 1.77 -1.63
N VAL A 69 -3.63 2.62 -1.31
CA VAL A 69 -4.29 3.49 -2.30
C VAL A 69 -3.32 4.52 -2.87
N VAL A 70 -2.44 5.10 -2.04
CA VAL A 70 -1.43 6.06 -2.51
C VAL A 70 -0.47 5.40 -3.49
N TYR A 71 0.12 4.25 -3.14
CA TYR A 71 1.02 3.52 -4.05
C TYR A 71 0.34 3.10 -5.35
N MET A 72 -0.92 2.65 -5.28
CA MET A 72 -1.68 2.33 -6.49
C MET A 72 -1.96 3.55 -7.36
N ALA A 73 -2.31 4.68 -6.74
CA ALA A 73 -2.53 5.93 -7.46
C ALA A 73 -1.25 6.39 -8.18
N GLU A 74 -0.09 6.29 -7.53
CA GLU A 74 1.20 6.61 -8.15
C GLU A 74 1.52 5.68 -9.34
N CYS A 75 1.26 4.37 -9.22
CA CYS A 75 1.41 3.43 -10.32
C CYS A 75 0.54 3.80 -11.53
N ILE A 76 -0.74 4.08 -11.29
CA ILE A 76 -1.69 4.45 -12.33
C ILE A 76 -1.32 5.80 -12.96
N CYS A 77 -0.99 6.80 -12.13
CA CYS A 77 -0.60 8.12 -12.63
C CYS A 77 0.64 8.06 -13.52
N LYS A 78 1.67 7.31 -13.13
CA LYS A 78 2.88 7.15 -13.96
C LYS A 78 2.55 6.53 -15.31
N GLN A 79 1.72 5.49 -15.32
CA GLN A 79 1.35 4.80 -16.56
C GLN A 79 0.52 5.70 -17.48
N ILE A 80 -0.45 6.43 -16.92
CA ILE A 80 -1.24 7.40 -17.70
C ILE A 80 -0.33 8.51 -18.26
N LEU A 81 0.59 9.04 -17.46
CA LEU A 81 1.50 10.09 -17.91
C LEU A 81 2.44 9.58 -19.02
N GLN A 82 2.97 8.36 -18.88
CA GLN A 82 3.81 7.75 -19.93
C GLN A 82 3.02 7.57 -21.24
N GLN A 83 1.79 7.08 -21.15
CA GLN A 83 0.92 6.97 -22.34
C GLN A 83 0.57 8.34 -22.93
N TYR A 84 0.31 9.33 -22.08
CA TYR A 84 0.00 10.70 -22.52
C TYR A 84 1.18 11.34 -23.24
N TYR A 85 2.41 11.19 -22.75
CA TYR A 85 3.61 11.69 -23.42
C TYR A 85 3.81 11.00 -24.78
N GLN A 86 3.60 9.70 -24.88
CA GLN A 86 3.67 8.99 -26.16
C GLN A 86 2.59 9.46 -27.15
N ILE A 87 1.40 9.81 -26.65
CA ILE A 87 0.30 10.34 -27.46
C ILE A 87 0.61 11.78 -27.89
N VAL A 88 1.15 12.63 -27.03
CA VAL A 88 1.50 14.01 -27.33
C VAL A 88 2.64 14.08 -28.35
N ASP A 89 3.66 13.24 -28.22
CA ASP A 89 4.73 13.14 -29.23
C ASP A 89 4.22 12.62 -30.58
N GLY A 90 3.12 11.84 -30.59
CA GLY A 90 2.43 11.41 -31.81
C GLY A 90 1.38 12.41 -32.33
N LEU A 91 0.96 13.36 -31.51
CA LEU A 91 -0.17 14.29 -31.75
C LEU A 91 0.19 15.62 -32.38
N ASP A 92 1.45 15.87 -32.72
CA ASP A 92 1.80 17.03 -33.58
C ASP A 92 1.13 16.95 -34.98
N THR A 93 0.34 15.87 -35.21
CA THR A 93 -0.35 15.60 -36.47
C THR A 93 -1.88 15.51 -36.43
N ALA A 94 -2.55 15.51 -35.28
CA ALA A 94 -4.01 15.38 -35.25
C ALA A 94 -4.70 16.04 -34.04
N ALA A 95 -5.01 17.32 -34.16
CA ALA A 95 -5.92 18.01 -33.24
C ALA A 95 -7.36 17.43 -33.39
N GLY A 96 -7.85 16.72 -32.39
CA GLY A 96 -9.23 16.27 -32.37
C GLY A 96 -9.64 15.51 -31.11
N ASN A 97 -10.60 16.03 -30.36
CA ASN A 97 -11.53 15.43 -29.39
C ASN A 97 -11.09 14.17 -28.60
N HIS A 98 -10.26 14.33 -27.56
CA HIS A 98 -9.74 13.17 -26.82
C HIS A 98 -10.20 13.00 -25.36
N LEU A 99 -11.32 13.58 -24.95
CA LEU A 99 -11.90 13.32 -23.62
C LEU A 99 -12.43 11.87 -23.47
N GLY A 100 -12.81 11.23 -24.58
CA GLY A 100 -13.21 9.81 -24.60
C GLY A 100 -12.03 8.87 -24.38
N ASP A 101 -10.91 9.15 -25.01
CA ASP A 101 -9.70 8.33 -24.96
C ASP A 101 -9.07 8.29 -23.56
N TYR A 102 -9.26 9.37 -22.77
CA TYR A 102 -8.79 9.44 -21.39
C TYR A 102 -9.46 8.41 -20.47
N LYS A 103 -10.74 8.16 -20.67
CA LYS A 103 -11.51 7.19 -19.91
C LYS A 103 -11.05 5.76 -20.19
N ASP A 104 -10.78 5.47 -21.46
CA ASP A 104 -10.29 4.17 -21.90
C ASP A 104 -8.86 3.94 -21.45
N ALA A 105 -8.01 4.97 -21.48
CA ALA A 105 -6.63 4.92 -20.95
C ALA A 105 -6.59 4.62 -19.44
N VAL A 106 -7.47 5.27 -18.65
CA VAL A 106 -7.59 4.98 -17.20
C VAL A 106 -8.05 3.54 -16.97
N TRP A 107 -9.02 3.06 -17.74
CA TRP A 107 -9.53 1.70 -17.62
C TRP A 107 -8.50 0.65 -18.05
N GLN A 108 -7.75 0.93 -19.08
CA GLN A 108 -6.65 0.09 -19.52
C GLN A 108 -5.53 0.06 -18.46
N ALA A 109 -5.11 1.22 -17.97
CA ALA A 109 -4.10 1.32 -16.90
C ALA A 109 -4.52 0.55 -15.65
N LEU A 110 -5.79 0.63 -15.24
CA LEU A 110 -6.32 -0.14 -14.12
C LEU A 110 -6.24 -1.65 -14.37
N ARG A 111 -6.57 -2.10 -15.57
CA ARG A 111 -6.55 -3.51 -15.97
C ARG A 111 -5.12 -4.07 -16.05
N GLU A 112 -4.21 -3.30 -16.58
CA GLU A 112 -2.79 -3.67 -16.69
C GLU A 112 -2.09 -3.69 -15.32
N ASN A 113 -2.56 -2.88 -14.36
CA ASN A 113 -2.05 -2.85 -12.99
C ASN A 113 -2.73 -3.85 -12.03
N MET A 114 -3.54 -4.79 -12.51
CA MET A 114 -4.16 -5.82 -11.66
C MET A 114 -3.14 -6.61 -10.82
N PRO A 115 -1.97 -7.02 -11.32
CA PRO A 115 -0.95 -7.66 -10.49
C PRO A 115 -0.44 -6.74 -9.36
N GLY A 116 -0.22 -5.46 -9.67
CA GLY A 116 0.15 -4.43 -8.70
C GLY A 116 -0.92 -4.22 -7.64
N PHE A 117 -2.21 -4.21 -8.04
CA PHE A 117 -3.33 -4.15 -7.11
C PHE A 117 -3.31 -5.32 -6.12
N PHE A 118 -3.07 -6.53 -6.58
CA PHE A 118 -2.98 -7.69 -5.71
C PHE A 118 -1.82 -7.57 -4.72
N LEU A 119 -0.64 -7.19 -5.19
CA LEU A 119 0.57 -7.08 -4.36
C LEU A 119 0.53 -5.88 -3.40
N LEU A 120 0.01 -4.74 -3.83
CA LEU A 120 0.04 -3.49 -3.05
C LEU A 120 -1.22 -3.26 -2.20
N VAL A 121 -2.33 -3.91 -2.51
CA VAL A 121 -3.59 -3.72 -1.78
C VAL A 121 -4.04 -5.01 -1.08
N ALA A 122 -4.31 -6.07 -1.84
CA ALA A 122 -4.92 -7.27 -1.29
C ALA A 122 -4.00 -7.99 -0.29
N LEU A 123 -2.71 -8.12 -0.62
CA LEU A 123 -1.75 -8.82 0.23
C LEU A 123 -1.46 -8.07 1.53
N PRO A 124 -1.15 -6.75 1.55
CA PRO A 124 -0.94 -6.02 2.79
C PRO A 124 -2.15 -6.04 3.72
N LEU A 125 -3.35 -5.84 3.18
CA LEU A 125 -4.59 -5.94 3.96
C LEU A 125 -4.81 -7.34 4.50
N GLY A 126 -4.60 -8.37 3.69
CA GLY A 126 -4.71 -9.77 4.10
C GLY A 126 -3.74 -10.07 5.25
N VAL A 127 -2.47 -9.69 5.12
CA VAL A 127 -1.45 -9.87 6.17
C VAL A 127 -1.83 -9.13 7.44
N TRP A 128 -2.31 -7.89 7.33
CA TRP A 128 -2.78 -7.12 8.48
C TRP A 128 -3.92 -7.84 9.21
N PHE A 129 -4.99 -8.18 8.50
CA PHE A 129 -6.14 -8.87 9.10
C PHE A 129 -5.75 -10.20 9.72
N PHE A 130 -4.97 -11.01 9.01
CA PHE A 130 -4.59 -12.34 9.48
C PHE A 130 -3.70 -12.29 10.73
N THR A 131 -2.75 -11.35 10.76
CA THR A 131 -1.81 -11.22 11.87
C THR A 131 -2.48 -10.64 13.11
N VAL A 132 -3.39 -9.69 12.91
CA VAL A 132 -4.07 -9.01 14.01
C VAL A 132 -5.27 -9.81 14.54
N SER A 133 -5.97 -10.56 13.70
CA SER A 133 -7.10 -11.42 14.14
C SER A 133 -6.63 -12.61 14.96
N ARG A 134 -5.52 -13.24 14.63
CA ARG A 134 -4.97 -14.39 15.39
C ARG A 134 -4.47 -14.06 16.79
N THR A 135 -4.28 -12.78 17.11
CA THR A 135 -3.82 -12.39 18.46
C THR A 135 -4.93 -12.43 19.49
N VAL A 136 -6.19 -12.48 19.07
CA VAL A 136 -7.35 -12.49 19.98
C VAL A 136 -7.71 -13.89 20.47
N GLU A 137 -7.33 -14.92 19.73
CA GLU A 137 -7.67 -16.30 20.03
C GLU A 137 -6.73 -16.97 21.06
N LYS A 138 -5.70 -16.24 21.53
CA LYS A 138 -4.68 -16.74 22.46
C LYS A 138 -4.68 -16.05 23.82
N GLU A 139 -5.83 -15.68 24.37
CA GLU A 139 -6.00 -15.61 25.82
C GLU A 139 -6.81 -16.82 26.25
N PRO A 140 -6.16 -17.96 26.58
CA PRO A 140 -6.85 -19.03 27.28
C PRO A 140 -7.20 -18.49 28.65
N GLY A 141 -8.45 -18.67 29.05
CA GLY A 141 -9.01 -18.23 30.28
C GLY A 141 -8.14 -18.50 31.50
N GLU A 142 -7.76 -17.44 32.13
CA GLU A 142 -7.28 -17.42 33.50
C GLU A 142 -8.54 -17.39 34.39
N THR A 143 -9.29 -18.46 34.33
CA THR A 143 -10.38 -18.75 35.27
C THR A 143 -10.36 -20.25 35.52
N GLU A 144 -9.54 -20.65 36.49
CA GLU A 144 -9.89 -21.74 37.41
C GLU A 144 -8.75 -21.95 38.39
N GLY A 145 -8.97 -21.63 39.64
CA GLY A 145 -8.05 -21.99 40.71
C GLY A 145 -8.09 -21.07 41.91
N ARG A 146 -9.28 -20.74 42.39
CA ARG A 146 -9.42 -20.34 43.80
C ARG A 146 -10.54 -21.15 44.42
N ILE A 147 -10.17 -22.27 44.99
CA ILE A 147 -10.82 -22.88 46.13
C ILE A 147 -9.91 -22.75 47.33
#